data_97a8eb04b691728e48144397c743e4e4
#
_entry.id   97a8eb04b691728e48144397c743e4e4
#
_cell.length_a   1.000
_cell.length_b   1.000
_cell.length_c   1.000
_cell.angle_alpha   90.00
_cell.angle_beta   90.00
_cell.angle_gamma   90.00
#
_symmetry.space_group_name_H-M   'P 1'
#
loop_
_entity.id
_entity.type
_entity.pdbx_description
1 polymer ?
#
loop_
_entity_poly.entity_id
_entity_poly.type
_entity_poly.pdbx_seq_one_letter_code
_entity_poly.pdbx_strand_id
1 'polypeptide(L)'
;MRMPALRSLALLAAAAALPTPLFATDTYQLDPFEQATAGFAACPTVAPPTLTPEQMRAQAHSRVERGTSCCLAGTCECGGSYKHDPEINARVAAAIRNDRRFRDASIWITTTRKFVTLQGCVRTTAQKRSLERLVRRQPDVALVWNETTVGPVRHGPLQAK
;
A
#
# COMPACT_ATOMS: atom_id res chain seq x y z
N MET A 1 -49.34 -69.75 -3.23
CA MET A 1 -48.96 -68.71 -2.25
C MET A 1 -47.78 -67.93 -2.79
N ARG A 2 -48.04 -66.68 -3.26
CA ARG A 2 -46.94 -65.76 -3.76
C ARG A 2 -46.77 -64.66 -2.76
N MET A 3 -45.54 -64.55 -2.24
CA MET A 3 -45.10 -63.44 -1.32
C MET A 3 -44.80 -62.22 -2.15
N PRO A 4 -45.19 -60.99 -1.75
CA PRO A 4 -44.75 -59.75 -2.38
C PRO A 4 -43.40 -59.28 -1.88
N ALA A 5 -42.53 -58.86 -2.80
CA ALA A 5 -41.22 -58.27 -2.52
C ALA A 5 -41.37 -56.86 -1.99
N LEU A 6 -40.81 -56.60 -0.81
CA LEU A 6 -40.62 -55.25 -0.24
C LEU A 6 -39.54 -54.51 -1.07
N ARG A 7 -39.96 -53.41 -1.69
CA ARG A 7 -39.01 -52.42 -2.30
C ARG A 7 -38.59 -51.43 -1.22
N SER A 8 -37.32 -51.47 -0.82
CA SER A 8 -36.72 -50.48 0.05
C SER A 8 -36.47 -49.20 -0.75
N LEU A 9 -37.16 -48.11 -0.39
CA LEU A 9 -36.85 -46.75 -0.88
C LEU A 9 -35.67 -46.20 -0.07
N ALA A 10 -34.49 -46.02 -0.72
CA ALA A 10 -33.39 -45.28 -0.15
C ALA A 10 -33.62 -43.78 -0.36
N LEU A 11 -33.87 -43.04 0.73
CA LEU A 11 -33.88 -41.58 0.72
C LEU A 11 -32.41 -41.06 0.66
N LEU A 12 -32.00 -40.49 -0.45
CA LEU A 12 -30.80 -39.69 -0.54
C LEU A 12 -31.08 -38.30 0.08
N ALA A 13 -30.52 -38.04 1.25
CA ALA A 13 -30.49 -36.69 1.84
C ALA A 13 -29.37 -35.87 1.15
N ALA A 14 -29.77 -34.95 0.28
CA ALA A 14 -28.88 -33.96 -0.29
C ALA A 14 -28.56 -32.89 0.78
N ALA A 15 -27.35 -32.90 1.33
CA ALA A 15 -26.87 -31.84 2.21
C ALA A 15 -26.59 -30.58 1.38
N ALA A 16 -27.46 -29.58 1.48
CA ALA A 16 -27.24 -28.26 0.89
C ALA A 16 -26.14 -27.53 1.72
N ALA A 17 -24.95 -27.41 1.17
CA ALA A 17 -23.91 -26.57 1.74
C ALA A 17 -24.32 -25.09 1.59
N LEU A 18 -24.66 -24.44 2.71
CA LEU A 18 -24.93 -23.01 2.75
C LEU A 18 -23.63 -22.25 2.47
N PRO A 19 -23.61 -21.26 1.58
CA PRO A 19 -22.43 -20.43 1.38
C PRO A 19 -22.15 -19.64 2.67
N THR A 20 -20.96 -19.83 3.26
CA THR A 20 -20.48 -19.00 4.37
C THR A 20 -20.28 -17.58 3.84
N PRO A 21 -20.86 -16.55 4.48
CA PRO A 21 -20.62 -15.18 4.08
C PRO A 21 -19.13 -14.85 4.29
N LEU A 22 -18.43 -14.50 3.20
CA LEU A 22 -17.13 -13.89 3.25
C LEU A 22 -17.34 -12.48 3.82
N PHE A 23 -17.05 -12.29 5.09
CA PHE A 23 -16.98 -10.96 5.69
C PHE A 23 -15.77 -10.27 5.08
N ALA A 24 -16.01 -9.27 4.21
CA ALA A 24 -14.98 -8.35 3.79
C ALA A 24 -14.51 -7.61 5.06
N THR A 25 -13.23 -7.74 5.41
CA THR A 25 -12.64 -6.96 6.50
C THR A 25 -12.48 -5.53 5.99
N ASP A 26 -13.18 -4.57 6.60
CA ASP A 26 -13.00 -3.16 6.30
C ASP A 26 -11.53 -2.79 6.50
N THR A 27 -10.95 -2.12 5.51
CA THR A 27 -9.58 -1.61 5.58
C THR A 27 -9.57 -0.12 5.30
N TYR A 28 -8.67 0.60 5.95
CA TYR A 28 -8.57 2.06 5.86
C TYR A 28 -7.22 2.45 5.29
N GLN A 29 -7.23 3.26 4.23
CA GLN A 29 -6.04 3.92 3.70
C GLN A 29 -5.97 5.32 4.32
N LEU A 30 -5.00 5.56 5.19
CA LEU A 30 -4.83 6.85 5.89
C LEU A 30 -3.76 7.73 5.26
N ASP A 31 -2.73 7.12 4.70
CA ASP A 31 -1.60 7.84 4.11
C ASP A 31 -1.80 7.99 2.59
N PRO A 32 -1.43 9.13 2.00
CA PRO A 32 -1.53 9.31 0.56
C PRO A 32 -0.65 8.31 -0.19
N PHE A 33 -1.23 7.68 -1.21
CA PHE A 33 -0.59 6.67 -2.05
C PHE A 33 -0.92 6.95 -3.51
N GLU A 34 0.09 6.97 -4.38
CA GLU A 34 -0.07 7.27 -5.80
C GLU A 34 0.94 6.51 -6.65
N GLN A 35 0.51 6.07 -7.84
CA GLN A 35 1.39 5.57 -8.87
C GLN A 35 1.88 6.73 -9.76
N ALA A 36 3.18 7.02 -9.74
CA ALA A 36 3.76 8.10 -10.54
C ALA A 36 4.03 7.66 -11.99
N THR A 37 4.55 6.44 -12.21
CA THR A 37 4.85 5.89 -13.53
C THR A 37 4.47 4.41 -13.63
N ALA A 38 4.19 3.92 -14.86
CA ALA A 38 3.77 2.54 -15.14
C ALA A 38 4.53 1.94 -16.35
N GLY A 39 5.73 2.44 -16.66
CA GLY A 39 6.47 2.04 -17.87
C GLY A 39 7.19 0.70 -17.80
N PHE A 40 7.19 0.03 -16.66
CA PHE A 40 7.80 -1.29 -16.50
C PHE A 40 6.72 -2.37 -16.38
N ALA A 41 6.26 -2.90 -17.51
CA ALA A 41 5.15 -3.85 -17.56
C ALA A 41 5.33 -5.12 -16.70
N ALA A 42 6.58 -5.60 -16.55
CA ALA A 42 6.87 -6.78 -15.72
C ALA A 42 7.01 -6.46 -14.20
N CYS A 43 6.77 -5.21 -13.79
CA CYS A 43 6.78 -4.84 -12.39
C CYS A 43 5.47 -5.24 -11.71
N PRO A 44 5.50 -5.98 -10.60
CA PRO A 44 4.30 -6.27 -9.83
C PRO A 44 3.61 -4.99 -9.36
N THR A 45 2.29 -4.99 -9.37
CA THR A 45 1.50 -3.90 -8.80
C THR A 45 1.72 -3.81 -7.29
N VAL A 46 1.94 -2.61 -6.79
CA VAL A 46 2.03 -2.33 -5.35
C VAL A 46 0.64 -1.96 -4.84
N ALA A 47 0.22 -2.60 -3.77
CA ALA A 47 -1.03 -2.25 -3.09
C ALA A 47 -0.81 -1.05 -2.14
N PRO A 48 -1.81 -0.18 -1.97
CA PRO A 48 -1.75 0.89 -0.98
C PRO A 48 -1.62 0.30 0.44
N PRO A 49 -0.89 0.97 1.34
CA PRO A 49 -0.86 0.58 2.74
C PRO A 49 -2.25 0.77 3.37
N THR A 50 -2.83 -0.30 3.87
CA THR A 50 -4.14 -0.30 4.52
C THR A 50 -4.03 -0.78 5.96
N LEU A 51 -4.92 -0.29 6.81
CA LEU A 51 -5.02 -0.65 8.21
C LEU A 51 -6.35 -1.35 8.50
N THR A 52 -6.31 -2.34 9.37
CA THR A 52 -7.54 -2.90 9.95
C THR A 52 -8.19 -1.88 10.90
N PRO A 53 -9.48 -2.03 11.25
CA PRO A 53 -10.13 -1.18 12.25
C PRO A 53 -9.39 -1.13 13.58
N GLU A 54 -8.78 -2.25 14.00
CA GLU A 54 -7.98 -2.32 15.22
C GLU A 54 -6.68 -1.53 15.11
N GLN A 55 -5.94 -1.72 14.03
CA GLN A 55 -4.71 -0.97 13.76
C GLN A 55 -4.98 0.53 13.63
N MET A 56 -6.11 0.91 13.01
CA MET A 56 -6.51 2.30 12.90
C MET A 56 -6.77 2.91 14.28
N ARG A 57 -7.51 2.21 15.17
CA ARG A 57 -7.73 2.67 16.54
C ARG A 57 -6.44 2.79 17.34
N ALA A 58 -5.54 1.81 17.23
CA ALA A 58 -4.23 1.84 17.89
C ALA A 58 -3.37 3.03 17.44
N GLN A 59 -3.46 3.44 16.17
CA GLN A 59 -2.70 4.57 15.63
C GLN A 59 -3.38 5.92 15.83
N ALA A 60 -4.71 5.96 16.06
CA ALA A 60 -5.50 7.20 16.09
C ALA A 60 -4.94 8.20 17.10
N HIS A 61 -4.64 7.74 18.32
CA HIS A 61 -4.09 8.57 19.39
C HIS A 61 -2.75 9.20 18.98
N SER A 62 -1.80 8.40 18.52
CA SER A 62 -0.48 8.89 18.10
C SER A 62 -0.53 9.82 16.88
N ARG A 63 -1.53 9.65 16.00
CA ARG A 63 -1.74 10.54 14.85
C ARG A 63 -2.26 11.91 15.28
N VAL A 64 -3.17 11.97 16.27
CA VAL A 64 -3.72 13.21 16.80
C VAL A 64 -2.71 13.95 17.69
N GLU A 65 -2.01 13.25 18.58
CA GLU A 65 -1.07 13.88 19.51
C GLU A 65 0.15 14.52 18.86
N ARG A 66 0.61 13.96 17.73
CA ARG A 66 1.79 14.51 17.02
C ARG A 66 1.49 15.87 16.43
N GLY A 67 2.01 16.89 17.08
CA GLY A 67 1.88 18.29 16.69
C GLY A 67 0.78 19.07 17.41
N THR A 68 -0.06 18.45 18.24
CA THR A 68 -1.07 19.18 19.02
C THR A 68 -0.43 20.00 20.13
N SER A 69 0.51 19.44 20.88
CA SER A 69 1.19 20.14 21.99
C SER A 69 2.01 21.32 21.53
N CYS A 70 2.80 21.17 20.46
CA CYS A 70 3.60 22.30 19.93
C CYS A 70 2.72 23.38 19.27
N CYS A 71 1.57 22.98 18.68
CA CYS A 71 0.61 23.94 18.16
C CYS A 71 -0.02 24.77 19.30
N LEU A 72 -0.42 24.14 20.39
CA LEU A 72 -0.95 24.84 21.57
C LEU A 72 0.08 25.77 22.21
N ALA A 73 1.36 25.38 22.17
CA ALA A 73 2.48 26.22 22.64
C ALA A 73 2.91 27.31 21.62
N GLY A 74 2.32 27.35 20.43
CA GLY A 74 2.67 28.32 19.39
C GLY A 74 4.06 28.08 18.74
N THR A 75 4.64 26.89 18.92
CA THR A 75 6.00 26.56 18.43
C THR A 75 6.02 25.75 17.15
N CYS A 76 4.87 25.35 16.63
CA CYS A 76 4.71 24.71 15.33
C CYS A 76 3.35 25.03 14.70
N GLU A 77 3.24 24.72 13.41
CA GLU A 77 1.97 24.85 12.67
C GLU A 77 0.94 23.82 13.14
N CYS A 78 -0.32 24.26 13.31
CA CYS A 78 -1.44 23.41 13.70
C CYS A 78 -1.85 22.45 12.56
N GLY A 79 -2.38 21.28 12.93
CA GLY A 79 -2.83 20.24 11.97
C GLY A 79 -1.99 18.97 11.98
N GLY A 80 -0.95 18.92 12.84
CA GLY A 80 -0.15 17.72 13.07
C GLY A 80 0.87 17.40 11.98
N SER A 81 1.66 16.37 12.22
CA SER A 81 2.78 15.98 11.36
C SER A 81 2.38 15.35 10.02
N TYR A 82 1.10 15.03 9.84
CA TYR A 82 0.54 14.42 8.61
C TYR A 82 -0.11 15.43 7.67
N LYS A 83 -0.28 16.67 8.11
CA LYS A 83 -1.06 17.71 7.39
C LYS A 83 -0.60 17.92 5.95
N HIS A 84 0.71 17.93 5.71
CA HIS A 84 1.29 18.24 4.40
C HIS A 84 1.58 17.01 3.54
N ASP A 85 1.32 15.79 4.04
CA ASP A 85 1.62 14.56 3.33
C ASP A 85 0.93 14.46 1.95
N PRO A 86 -0.36 14.86 1.79
CA PRO A 86 -1.02 14.83 0.48
C PRO A 86 -0.34 15.74 -0.55
N GLU A 87 0.05 16.96 -0.14
CA GLU A 87 0.71 17.93 -1.02
C GLU A 87 2.13 17.46 -1.41
N ILE A 88 2.87 16.92 -0.44
CA ILE A 88 4.21 16.36 -0.68
C ILE A 88 4.10 15.18 -1.64
N ASN A 89 3.15 14.25 -1.41
CA ASN A 89 2.95 13.08 -2.25
C ASN A 89 2.66 13.47 -3.69
N ALA A 90 1.71 14.38 -3.91
CA ALA A 90 1.33 14.86 -5.24
C ALA A 90 2.51 15.55 -5.96
N ARG A 91 3.28 16.38 -5.25
CA ARG A 91 4.46 17.07 -5.78
C ARG A 91 5.57 16.10 -6.16
N VAL A 92 5.86 15.10 -5.31
CA VAL A 92 6.84 14.05 -5.59
C VAL A 92 6.40 13.22 -6.80
N ALA A 93 5.13 12.83 -6.87
CA ALA A 93 4.56 12.11 -8.02
C ALA A 93 4.72 12.90 -9.32
N ALA A 94 4.39 14.18 -9.29
CA ALA A 94 4.56 15.07 -10.44
C ALA A 94 6.02 15.20 -10.87
N ALA A 95 6.96 15.36 -9.92
CA ALA A 95 8.38 15.46 -10.21
C ALA A 95 8.92 14.19 -10.89
N ILE A 96 8.49 13.01 -10.43
CA ILE A 96 8.89 11.72 -11.02
C ILE A 96 8.27 11.56 -12.40
N ARG A 97 6.98 11.88 -12.58
CA ARG A 97 6.23 11.76 -13.84
C ARG A 97 6.81 12.63 -14.93
N ASN A 98 7.26 13.83 -14.59
CA ASN A 98 7.81 14.79 -15.52
C ASN A 98 9.28 14.51 -15.91
N ASP A 99 9.98 13.67 -15.15
CA ASP A 99 11.37 13.33 -15.43
C ASP A 99 11.48 12.14 -16.40
N ARG A 100 11.99 12.40 -17.60
CA ARG A 100 12.12 11.38 -18.65
C ARG A 100 12.92 10.15 -18.26
N ARG A 101 13.80 10.27 -17.27
CA ARG A 101 14.62 9.14 -16.77
C ARG A 101 13.81 8.04 -16.13
N PHE A 102 12.54 8.29 -15.74
CA PHE A 102 11.67 7.32 -15.07
C PHE A 102 10.50 6.84 -15.91
N ARG A 103 10.44 7.20 -17.18
CA ARG A 103 9.33 6.79 -18.08
C ARG A 103 9.19 5.28 -18.25
N ASP A 104 10.30 4.56 -18.18
CA ASP A 104 10.40 3.10 -18.33
C ASP A 104 10.41 2.36 -16.98
N ALA A 105 10.16 3.05 -15.87
CA ALA A 105 10.00 2.53 -14.53
C ALA A 105 8.52 2.44 -14.13
N SER A 106 8.19 1.62 -13.14
CA SER A 106 6.90 1.60 -12.47
C SER A 106 7.11 1.92 -11.00
N ILE A 107 6.63 3.08 -10.55
CA ILE A 107 6.96 3.67 -9.26
C ILE A 107 5.68 4.06 -8.54
N TRP A 108 5.53 3.60 -7.30
CA TRP A 108 4.50 3.98 -6.35
C TRP A 108 5.11 4.75 -5.19
N ILE A 109 4.34 5.69 -4.65
CA ILE A 109 4.76 6.62 -3.61
C ILE A 109 3.76 6.57 -2.47
N THR A 110 4.28 6.46 -1.26
CA THR A 110 3.52 6.69 -0.03
C THR A 110 4.21 7.79 0.77
N THR A 111 3.46 8.73 1.31
CA THR A 111 4.03 9.77 2.19
C THR A 111 3.40 9.68 3.57
N THR A 112 4.22 9.63 4.61
CA THR A 112 3.81 9.53 6.01
C THR A 112 4.68 10.44 6.86
N ARG A 113 4.13 11.51 7.41
CA ARG A 113 4.86 12.49 8.25
C ARG A 113 6.10 13.08 7.55
N LYS A 114 5.94 13.48 6.28
CA LYS A 114 7.04 13.99 5.43
C LYS A 114 8.08 12.93 5.05
N PHE A 115 7.89 11.66 5.42
CA PHE A 115 8.73 10.55 4.98
C PHE A 115 8.13 9.94 3.71
N VAL A 116 8.93 9.84 2.67
CA VAL A 116 8.51 9.33 1.37
C VAL A 116 9.05 7.93 1.16
N THR A 117 8.16 6.96 1.01
CA THR A 117 8.50 5.59 0.63
C THR A 117 8.29 5.42 -0.87
N LEU A 118 9.32 4.92 -1.56
CA LEU A 118 9.31 4.65 -3.00
C LEU A 118 9.31 3.14 -3.22
N GLN A 119 8.30 2.63 -3.89
CA GLN A 119 8.14 1.20 -4.18
C GLN A 119 8.00 0.95 -5.68
N GLY A 120 8.17 -0.30 -6.09
CA GLY A 120 8.06 -0.69 -7.50
C GLY A 120 9.39 -1.08 -8.12
N CYS A 121 9.53 -0.87 -9.44
CA CYS A 121 10.67 -1.36 -10.21
C CYS A 121 11.33 -0.26 -11.04
N VAL A 122 12.65 -0.28 -11.04
CA VAL A 122 13.50 0.54 -11.90
C VAL A 122 14.39 -0.35 -12.76
N ARG A 123 14.92 0.18 -13.88
CA ARG A 123 15.75 -0.61 -14.82
C ARG A 123 17.17 -0.84 -14.32
N THR A 124 17.73 0.13 -13.61
CA THR A 124 19.15 0.11 -13.20
C THR A 124 19.35 0.66 -11.81
N THR A 125 20.46 0.27 -11.18
CA THR A 125 20.89 0.83 -9.89
C THR A 125 21.18 2.35 -10.00
N ALA A 126 21.65 2.82 -11.15
CA ALA A 126 21.84 4.25 -11.39
C ALA A 126 20.51 5.01 -11.39
N GLN A 127 19.46 4.42 -12.02
CA GLN A 127 18.12 4.98 -12.00
C GLN A 127 17.55 5.00 -10.58
N LYS A 128 17.73 3.92 -9.77
CA LYS A 128 17.33 3.87 -8.35
C LYS A 128 17.95 5.01 -7.55
N ARG A 129 19.26 5.22 -7.67
CA ARG A 129 19.98 6.32 -6.98
C ARG A 129 19.51 7.70 -7.47
N SER A 130 19.23 7.83 -8.77
CA SER A 130 18.74 9.10 -9.34
C SER A 130 17.34 9.44 -8.86
N LEU A 131 16.47 8.43 -8.72
CA LEU A 131 15.13 8.58 -8.15
C LEU A 131 15.20 9.10 -6.71
N GLU A 132 16.00 8.47 -5.87
CA GLU A 132 16.17 8.89 -4.48
C GLU A 132 16.68 10.34 -4.38
N ARG A 133 17.67 10.72 -5.19
CA ARG A 133 18.17 12.11 -5.23
C ARG A 133 17.12 13.11 -5.70
N LEU A 134 16.28 12.74 -6.67
CA LEU A 134 15.19 13.60 -7.13
C LEU A 134 14.20 13.88 -6.00
N VAL A 135 13.79 12.84 -5.29
CA VAL A 135 12.78 12.93 -4.24
C VAL A 135 13.33 13.66 -3.01
N ARG A 136 14.57 13.41 -2.60
CA ARG A 136 15.23 14.12 -1.48
C ARG A 136 15.34 15.63 -1.69
N ARG A 137 15.30 16.12 -2.93
CA ARG A 137 15.36 17.55 -3.25
C ARG A 137 14.00 18.24 -3.25
N GLN A 138 12.92 17.48 -3.11
CA GLN A 138 11.58 18.08 -3.05
C GLN A 138 11.41 18.80 -1.72
N PRO A 139 10.79 19.98 -1.71
CA PRO A 139 10.50 20.71 -0.49
C PRO A 139 9.73 19.84 0.51
N ASP A 140 10.00 20.02 1.79
CA ASP A 140 9.36 19.34 2.92
C ASP A 140 9.54 17.83 3.01
N VAL A 141 10.29 17.20 2.12
CA VAL A 141 10.68 15.79 2.24
C VAL A 141 11.75 15.65 3.31
N ALA A 142 11.40 15.04 4.44
CA ALA A 142 12.33 14.86 5.56
C ALA A 142 13.23 13.62 5.39
N LEU A 143 12.68 12.54 4.83
CA LEU A 143 13.39 11.28 4.61
C LEU A 143 12.83 10.55 3.39
N VAL A 144 13.68 9.81 2.70
CA VAL A 144 13.29 8.93 1.58
C VAL A 144 13.72 7.50 1.88
N TRP A 145 12.76 6.58 1.87
CA TRP A 145 12.97 5.14 1.87
C TRP A 145 12.78 4.61 0.45
N ASN A 146 13.88 4.24 -0.19
CA ASN A 146 13.85 3.75 -1.56
C ASN A 146 13.85 2.22 -1.59
N GLU A 147 12.68 1.63 -1.58
CA GLU A 147 12.43 0.18 -1.62
C GLU A 147 12.29 -0.35 -3.05
N THR A 148 12.49 0.48 -4.09
CA THR A 148 12.39 0.02 -5.48
C THR A 148 13.38 -1.09 -5.77
N THR A 149 12.94 -2.10 -6.54
CA THR A 149 13.77 -3.20 -7.02
C THR A 149 14.39 -2.88 -8.38
N VAL A 150 15.57 -3.44 -8.66
CA VAL A 150 16.22 -3.30 -9.97
C VAL A 150 15.91 -4.52 -10.84
N GLY A 151 15.30 -4.27 -12.00
CA GLY A 151 14.92 -5.33 -12.93
C GLY A 151 13.60 -6.02 -12.56
N PRO A 152 13.19 -7.05 -13.31
CA PRO A 152 12.00 -7.83 -13.00
C PRO A 152 12.19 -8.53 -11.66
N VAL A 153 11.19 -8.42 -10.76
CA VAL A 153 11.19 -9.18 -9.51
C VAL A 153 11.13 -10.67 -9.85
N ARG A 154 12.20 -11.38 -9.59
CA ARG A 154 12.16 -12.85 -9.64
C ARG A 154 11.47 -13.28 -8.34
N HIS A 155 10.23 -13.73 -8.45
CA HIS A 155 9.60 -14.46 -7.35
C HIS A 155 10.35 -15.79 -7.15
N GLY A 156 11.41 -15.77 -6.36
CA GLY A 156 11.91 -16.99 -5.74
C GLY A 156 10.93 -17.39 -4.65
N PRO A 157 10.76 -18.72 -4.39
CA PRO A 157 9.96 -19.13 -3.24
C PRO A 157 10.54 -18.48 -1.98
N LEU A 158 9.68 -17.82 -1.19
CA LEU A 158 10.02 -17.30 0.12
C LEU A 158 10.52 -18.50 0.94
N GLN A 159 11.81 -18.61 1.12
CA GLN A 159 12.35 -19.56 2.09
C GLN A 159 12.01 -19.00 3.47
N ALA A 160 10.98 -19.59 4.09
CA ALA A 160 10.73 -19.42 5.51
C ALA A 160 11.98 -19.87 6.28
N LYS A 161 12.61 -18.96 7.00
CA LYS A 161 13.59 -19.26 8.05
C LYS A 161 12.86 -19.37 9.37
#